data_51749c0ba6695b49dda811d05d108283
#
_entry.id   51749c0ba6695b49dda811d05d108283
#
_cell.length_a   1.000
_cell.length_b   1.000
_cell.length_c   1.000
_cell.angle_alpha   90.00
_cell.angle_beta   90.00
_cell.angle_gamma   90.00
#
_symmetry.space_group_name_H-M   'P 1'
#
loop_
_entity.id
_entity.type
_entity.pdbx_description
1 polymer ?
#
loop_
_entity_poly.entity_id
_entity_poly.type
_entity_poly.pdbx_seq_one_letter_code
_entity_poly.pdbx_strand_id
1 'polypeptide(L)'
;MSLGVLAGSARVSRAQVFELQGGGSSFNQGYGGALNVWGDRFEGNVGAGYLDGFRFSAFLKRLVGRDTLRLGNDAIPVRFPTDVFGNSNAILVQGAGARRVSKRSLLYVFAGTSATGTPAPFVNALRNDQFIGVVQGERSVTPAVTLTTHALISSRQTVLQGIRWISPNAFEAGATGGVGGNQPYGSVSAAMKQQKLDVRASYVSMGDRFRRTGVPTPAQSETDRENLLVTWRPVEGFSLGAGRQHFRQDSVLPGMPDRATLNQVFGSARFIGTNLAAGVFDSRTTGIQSVSSYFTASRGVTRWLETDVYLLRVWSPEPSRSTTPIIRLREFISPRISLLQVLTRANGRTTASFGGALTSGLTTLGLDYQVVHTPYRPTQPFVQTVALNVRVPLGSYRLSAASLVSPDGRVNYTGSASTFFYTGDALSGPARPVEIKFERYIVQGTVVDEDGRSVEGAAMEIGGTAVFTDSRGRFFHRLSRTRPVPLRILLGDFLTPGQFAVVTAPTTATPRIERESTPVRVVVRRVPPNRPEPAPASPDRSLPND
;
A
#
# COMPACT_ATOMS: atom_id res chain seq x y z
N MET A 1 -34.79 -2.02 -9.29
CA MET A 1 -34.68 -2.00 -7.82
C MET A 1 -34.39 -0.58 -7.40
N SER A 2 -35.40 0.04 -6.78
CA SER A 2 -35.41 1.48 -6.54
C SER A 2 -34.45 1.92 -5.44
N LEU A 3 -33.67 2.94 -5.73
CA LEU A 3 -32.79 3.72 -4.80
C LEU A 3 -33.57 4.39 -3.64
N GLY A 4 -34.87 4.12 -3.52
CA GLY A 4 -35.77 4.80 -2.57
C GLY A 4 -35.69 4.37 -1.12
N VAL A 5 -34.99 3.29 -0.76
CA VAL A 5 -34.97 2.76 0.63
C VAL A 5 -33.92 3.41 1.53
N LEU A 6 -33.00 4.22 0.99
CA LEU A 6 -31.96 4.87 1.78
C LEU A 6 -32.31 6.29 2.28
N ALA A 7 -33.48 6.82 1.98
CA ALA A 7 -33.89 8.18 2.37
C ALA A 7 -34.61 8.26 3.74
N GLY A 8 -34.83 7.16 4.41
CA GLY A 8 -35.52 7.13 5.71
C GLY A 8 -34.58 7.45 6.88
N SER A 9 -34.79 8.61 7.48
CA SER A 9 -34.17 9.17 8.68
C SER A 9 -32.86 9.95 8.50
N ALA A 10 -32.84 10.90 7.62
CA ALA A 10 -31.82 11.96 7.63
C ALA A 10 -32.17 13.02 8.68
N ARG A 11 -31.90 12.75 9.94
CA ARG A 11 -31.68 13.83 10.91
C ARG A 11 -30.23 14.27 10.78
N VAL A 12 -30.07 15.56 10.47
CA VAL A 12 -28.87 16.38 10.59
C VAL A 12 -27.91 16.31 9.41
N SER A 13 -27.80 17.44 8.75
CA SER A 13 -26.74 17.87 7.84
C SER A 13 -25.35 17.73 8.47
N ARG A 14 -24.83 16.50 8.52
CA ARG A 14 -23.42 16.31 8.77
C ARG A 14 -22.68 16.62 7.47
N ALA A 15 -21.59 17.35 7.57
CA ALA A 15 -20.80 17.73 6.43
C ALA A 15 -20.45 16.49 5.58
N GLN A 16 -20.75 16.55 4.31
CA GLN A 16 -20.42 15.50 3.35
C GLN A 16 -19.51 16.06 2.27
N VAL A 17 -18.56 15.28 1.84
CA VAL A 17 -17.66 15.61 0.75
C VAL A 17 -18.00 14.75 -0.45
N PHE A 18 -18.17 15.39 -1.58
CA PHE A 18 -18.40 14.75 -2.86
C PHE A 18 -17.22 15.07 -3.78
N GLU A 19 -16.75 14.09 -4.51
CA GLU A 19 -15.79 14.27 -5.60
C GLU A 19 -16.38 13.69 -6.87
N LEU A 20 -16.56 14.52 -7.85
CA LEU A 20 -16.86 14.09 -9.21
C LEU A 20 -15.55 14.03 -9.99
N GLN A 21 -15.26 12.92 -10.60
CA GLN A 21 -14.08 12.72 -11.41
C GLN A 21 -14.40 12.03 -12.73
N GLY A 22 -13.64 12.35 -13.77
CA GLY A 22 -13.76 11.72 -15.08
C GLY A 22 -12.45 11.76 -15.84
N GLY A 23 -12.28 10.87 -16.78
CA GLY A 23 -11.08 10.82 -17.59
C GLY A 23 -11.00 9.61 -18.51
N GLY A 24 -9.86 9.47 -19.16
CA GLY A 24 -9.60 8.39 -20.09
C GLY A 24 -8.12 7.98 -20.12
N SER A 25 -7.87 6.84 -20.73
CA SER A 25 -6.54 6.28 -20.89
C SER A 25 -6.37 5.61 -22.25
N SER A 26 -5.27 5.88 -22.91
CA SER A 26 -4.91 5.18 -24.14
C SER A 26 -4.41 3.74 -23.88
N PHE A 27 -3.97 3.46 -22.66
CA PHE A 27 -3.44 2.14 -22.29
C PHE A 27 -4.47 1.02 -22.49
N ASN A 28 -5.71 1.29 -22.15
CA ASN A 28 -6.81 0.34 -22.26
C ASN A 28 -7.94 0.87 -23.15
N GLN A 29 -7.73 1.99 -23.86
CA GLN A 29 -8.72 2.66 -24.71
C GLN A 29 -10.06 2.93 -23.98
N GLY A 30 -9.97 3.13 -22.66
CA GLY A 30 -11.13 3.30 -21.80
C GLY A 30 -11.31 4.74 -21.35
N TYR A 31 -12.55 5.10 -21.09
CA TYR A 31 -12.92 6.36 -20.46
C TYR A 31 -14.01 6.11 -19.42
N GLY A 32 -14.14 7.01 -18.47
CA GLY A 32 -15.14 6.85 -17.44
C GLY A 32 -15.21 8.04 -16.50
N GLY A 33 -16.14 7.94 -15.57
CA GLY A 33 -16.30 8.90 -14.50
C GLY A 33 -16.80 8.23 -13.23
N ALA A 34 -16.58 8.86 -12.11
CA ALA A 34 -17.04 8.40 -10.82
C ALA A 34 -17.45 9.55 -9.91
N LEU A 35 -18.43 9.28 -9.07
CA LEU A 35 -18.82 10.10 -7.94
C LEU A 35 -18.39 9.39 -6.66
N ASN A 36 -17.50 10.00 -5.93
CA ASN A 36 -17.10 9.57 -4.59
C ASN A 36 -17.85 10.41 -3.56
N VAL A 37 -18.28 9.77 -2.49
CA VAL A 37 -18.98 10.43 -1.39
C VAL A 37 -18.35 10.00 -0.07
N TRP A 38 -18.02 10.95 0.79
CA TRP A 38 -17.51 10.70 2.13
C TRP A 38 -18.34 11.44 3.16
N GLY A 39 -18.76 10.73 4.17
CA GLY A 39 -19.42 11.27 5.35
C GLY A 39 -18.78 10.73 6.62
N ASP A 40 -19.25 11.17 7.78
CA ASP A 40 -18.69 10.77 9.08
C ASP A 40 -18.71 9.26 9.32
N ARG A 41 -19.71 8.57 8.80
CA ARG A 41 -19.94 7.14 9.04
C ARG A 41 -20.13 6.34 7.76
N PHE A 42 -19.94 6.94 6.61
CA PHE A 42 -20.08 6.25 5.35
C PHE A 42 -19.08 6.76 4.31
N GLU A 43 -18.77 5.90 3.39
CA GLU A 43 -17.95 6.15 2.22
C GLU A 43 -18.62 5.43 1.05
N GLY A 44 -18.75 6.09 -0.07
CA GLY A 44 -19.40 5.50 -1.25
C GLY A 44 -18.72 5.96 -2.53
N ASN A 45 -18.88 5.12 -3.54
CA ASN A 45 -18.44 5.40 -4.90
C ASN A 45 -19.46 4.84 -5.88
N VAL A 46 -19.76 5.61 -6.89
CA VAL A 46 -20.53 5.16 -8.07
C VAL A 46 -19.74 5.58 -9.29
N GLY A 47 -19.38 4.63 -10.11
CA GLY A 47 -18.63 4.86 -11.34
C GLY A 47 -19.25 4.22 -12.54
N ALA A 48 -19.10 4.87 -13.68
CA ALA A 48 -19.49 4.35 -14.98
C ALA A 48 -18.36 4.59 -15.98
N GLY A 49 -18.14 3.67 -16.88
CA GLY A 49 -17.09 3.78 -17.88
C GLY A 49 -17.30 2.84 -19.05
N TYR A 50 -16.50 3.07 -20.06
CA TYR A 50 -16.44 2.25 -21.26
C TYR A 50 -15.04 1.65 -21.41
N LEU A 51 -15.00 0.32 -21.53
CA LEU A 51 -13.82 -0.47 -21.85
C LEU A 51 -14.33 -1.77 -22.49
N ASP A 52 -14.22 -1.91 -23.79
CA ASP A 52 -14.82 -3.05 -24.54
C ASP A 52 -16.30 -3.28 -24.23
N GLY A 53 -17.02 -2.20 -23.88
CA GLY A 53 -18.40 -2.18 -23.46
C GLY A 53 -18.63 -1.30 -22.22
N PHE A 54 -19.91 -0.98 -21.99
CA PHE A 54 -20.29 -0.17 -20.84
C PHE A 54 -20.13 -0.95 -19.53
N ARG A 55 -19.52 -0.32 -18.56
CA ARG A 55 -19.24 -0.87 -17.23
C ARG A 55 -19.76 0.05 -16.15
N PHE A 56 -20.24 -0.54 -15.09
CA PHE A 56 -20.74 0.17 -13.92
C PHE A 56 -20.14 -0.42 -12.65
N SER A 57 -19.80 0.42 -11.71
CA SER A 57 -19.34 0.01 -10.39
C SER A 57 -20.02 0.83 -9.31
N ALA A 58 -20.37 0.19 -8.22
CA ALA A 58 -20.89 0.86 -7.03
C ALA A 58 -20.29 0.23 -5.78
N PHE A 59 -20.00 1.08 -4.82
CA PHE A 59 -19.47 0.70 -3.52
C PHE A 59 -20.07 1.58 -2.44
N LEU A 60 -20.48 0.98 -1.35
CA LEU A 60 -20.91 1.67 -0.14
C LEU A 60 -20.34 0.98 1.08
N LYS A 61 -19.70 1.77 1.93
CA LYS A 61 -19.23 1.36 3.24
C LYS A 61 -19.90 2.22 4.30
N ARG A 62 -20.48 1.60 5.32
CA ARG A 62 -21.16 2.30 6.41
C ARG A 62 -20.75 1.76 7.75
N LEU A 63 -20.39 2.64 8.66
CA LEU A 63 -20.12 2.30 10.06
C LEU A 63 -21.44 2.27 10.85
N VAL A 64 -21.78 1.12 11.44
CA VAL A 64 -22.96 0.92 12.27
C VAL A 64 -22.52 0.36 13.63
N GLY A 65 -22.42 1.22 14.63
CA GLY A 65 -21.86 0.85 15.92
C GLY A 65 -20.38 0.43 15.80
N ARG A 66 -20.09 -0.83 16.07
CA ARG A 66 -18.74 -1.43 15.91
C ARG A 66 -18.56 -2.18 14.60
N ASP A 67 -19.60 -2.29 13.82
CA ASP A 67 -19.61 -3.02 12.57
C ASP A 67 -19.43 -2.07 11.39
N THR A 68 -18.69 -2.51 10.40
CA THR A 68 -18.58 -1.83 9.12
C THR A 68 -19.30 -2.69 8.08
N LEU A 69 -20.42 -2.20 7.59
CA LEU A 69 -21.13 -2.83 6.48
C LEU A 69 -20.52 -2.37 5.17
N ARG A 70 -20.44 -3.26 4.20
CA ARG A 70 -19.95 -3.01 2.84
C ARG A 70 -20.91 -3.59 1.84
N LEU A 71 -21.22 -2.82 0.81
CA LEU A 71 -22.10 -3.21 -0.29
C LEU A 71 -21.45 -2.83 -1.60
N GLY A 72 -21.58 -3.68 -2.62
CA GLY A 72 -21.03 -3.45 -3.95
C GLY A 72 -19.63 -4.04 -4.13
N ASN A 73 -18.80 -3.32 -4.88
CA ASN A 73 -17.45 -3.75 -5.22
C ASN A 73 -16.49 -3.60 -4.03
N ASP A 74 -15.71 -4.63 -3.75
CA ASP A 74 -14.70 -4.60 -2.69
C ASP A 74 -13.47 -5.40 -3.12
N ALA A 75 -12.36 -5.16 -2.44
CA ALA A 75 -11.16 -5.98 -2.51
C ALA A 75 -10.89 -6.56 -1.13
N ILE A 76 -11.03 -7.87 -1.01
CA ILE A 76 -10.83 -8.58 0.26
C ILE A 76 -9.37 -9.02 0.34
N PRO A 77 -8.55 -8.41 1.20
CA PRO A 77 -7.17 -8.85 1.39
C PRO A 77 -7.16 -10.22 2.10
N VAL A 78 -6.43 -11.16 1.54
CA VAL A 78 -6.19 -12.48 2.14
C VAL A 78 -4.76 -12.53 2.62
N ARG A 79 -4.55 -12.28 3.91
CA ARG A 79 -3.22 -12.30 4.53
C ARG A 79 -3.17 -13.35 5.61
N PHE A 80 -2.04 -14.03 5.70
CA PHE A 80 -1.74 -14.98 6.76
C PHE A 80 -0.48 -14.57 7.53
N PRO A 81 -0.32 -15.04 8.77
CA PRO A 81 0.87 -14.74 9.57
C PRO A 81 2.19 -15.12 8.91
N THR A 82 2.14 -16.08 7.99
CA THR A 82 3.29 -16.57 7.23
C THR A 82 3.66 -15.69 6.03
N ASP A 83 2.89 -14.63 5.73
CA ASP A 83 3.17 -13.73 4.62
C ASP A 83 4.20 -12.63 5.00
N VAL A 84 5.34 -13.04 5.57
CA VAL A 84 6.36 -12.12 6.10
C VAL A 84 7.09 -11.29 5.04
N PHE A 85 6.98 -11.67 3.77
CA PHE A 85 7.59 -10.94 2.65
C PHE A 85 6.60 -10.02 1.91
N GLY A 86 5.47 -9.71 2.52
CA GLY A 86 4.56 -8.68 2.03
C GLY A 86 3.64 -9.11 0.88
N ASN A 87 3.55 -10.41 0.59
CA ASN A 87 2.61 -10.91 -0.41
C ASN A 87 1.18 -10.73 0.09
N SER A 88 0.49 -9.76 -0.43
CA SER A 88 -0.93 -9.57 -0.18
C SER A 88 -1.71 -10.02 -1.40
N ASN A 89 -2.38 -11.15 -1.29
CA ASN A 89 -3.39 -11.53 -2.26
C ASN A 89 -4.70 -10.83 -1.90
N ALA A 90 -5.40 -10.32 -2.89
CA ALA A 90 -6.73 -9.76 -2.73
C ALA A 90 -7.70 -10.45 -3.70
N ILE A 91 -8.90 -10.71 -3.20
CA ILE A 91 -10.01 -11.18 -4.03
C ILE A 91 -10.85 -9.96 -4.36
N LEU A 92 -11.06 -9.71 -5.64
CA LEU A 92 -12.03 -8.72 -6.09
C LEU A 92 -13.42 -9.36 -6.05
N VAL A 93 -14.38 -8.66 -5.46
CA VAL A 93 -15.74 -9.18 -5.20
C VAL A 93 -16.78 -8.10 -5.40
N GLN A 94 -18.00 -8.54 -5.68
CA GLN A 94 -19.19 -7.70 -5.72
C GLN A 94 -20.31 -8.36 -4.90
N GLY A 95 -20.82 -7.67 -3.89
CA GLY A 95 -21.85 -8.24 -3.01
C GLY A 95 -22.00 -7.46 -1.72
N ALA A 96 -22.24 -8.18 -0.64
CA ALA A 96 -22.44 -7.60 0.68
C ALA A 96 -21.49 -8.25 1.71
N GLY A 97 -20.94 -7.46 2.59
CA GLY A 97 -20.08 -7.92 3.67
C GLY A 97 -20.22 -7.09 4.94
N ALA A 98 -19.81 -7.70 6.03
CA ALA A 98 -19.75 -7.05 7.32
C ALA A 98 -18.40 -7.32 7.98
N ARG A 99 -17.81 -6.29 8.57
CA ARG A 99 -16.57 -6.39 9.33
C ARG A 99 -16.80 -5.90 10.74
N ARG A 100 -16.52 -6.76 11.71
CA ARG A 100 -16.52 -6.42 13.13
C ARG A 100 -15.12 -6.41 13.66
N VAL A 101 -14.75 -5.33 14.33
CA VAL A 101 -13.46 -5.20 15.02
C VAL A 101 -13.71 -5.06 16.51
N SER A 102 -13.08 -5.91 17.31
CA SER A 102 -13.10 -5.83 18.77
C SER A 102 -11.66 -5.73 19.30
N LYS A 103 -11.50 -5.56 20.61
CA LYS A 103 -10.16 -5.48 21.24
C LYS A 103 -9.25 -6.68 20.94
N ARG A 104 -9.84 -7.86 20.74
CA ARG A 104 -9.09 -9.12 20.58
C ARG A 104 -9.47 -9.91 19.34
N SER A 105 -10.40 -9.41 18.53
CA SER A 105 -10.83 -10.14 17.35
C SER A 105 -11.23 -9.23 16.20
N LEU A 106 -10.99 -9.71 15.01
CA LEU A 106 -11.51 -9.20 13.76
C LEU A 106 -12.30 -10.32 13.11
N LEU A 107 -13.51 -10.03 12.68
CA LEU A 107 -14.31 -10.93 11.87
C LEU A 107 -14.77 -10.17 10.62
N TYR A 108 -14.57 -10.76 9.48
CA TYR A 108 -15.08 -10.29 8.20
C TYR A 108 -15.87 -11.41 7.53
N VAL A 109 -17.09 -11.12 7.13
CA VAL A 109 -17.98 -12.03 6.41
C VAL A 109 -18.45 -11.33 5.14
N PHE A 110 -18.45 -12.05 4.04
CA PHE A 110 -18.89 -11.54 2.75
C PHE A 110 -19.65 -12.61 1.98
N ALA A 111 -20.68 -12.19 1.25
CA ALA A 111 -21.40 -13.01 0.29
C ALA A 111 -21.66 -12.21 -0.99
N GLY A 112 -21.45 -12.82 -2.13
CA GLY A 112 -21.61 -12.17 -3.42
C GLY A 112 -21.01 -12.99 -4.55
N THR A 113 -20.42 -12.29 -5.51
CA THR A 113 -19.70 -12.89 -6.65
C THR A 113 -18.25 -12.51 -6.63
N SER A 114 -17.38 -13.42 -7.01
CA SER A 114 -16.00 -13.08 -7.36
C SER A 114 -15.99 -12.33 -8.68
N ALA A 115 -14.95 -11.52 -8.85
CA ALA A 115 -14.84 -10.72 -10.03
C ALA A 115 -13.41 -10.68 -10.53
N THR A 116 -13.21 -10.88 -11.82
CA THR A 116 -11.99 -10.54 -12.52
C THR A 116 -12.11 -9.10 -13.01
N GLY A 117 -11.13 -8.26 -12.66
CA GLY A 117 -11.17 -6.86 -13.03
C GLY A 117 -10.10 -6.52 -14.06
N THR A 118 -10.51 -5.90 -15.13
CA THR A 118 -9.64 -5.00 -15.89
C THR A 118 -9.89 -3.59 -15.35
N PRO A 119 -8.89 -2.91 -14.79
CA PRO A 119 -9.09 -1.56 -14.30
C PRO A 119 -9.40 -0.65 -15.49
N ALA A 120 -10.66 -0.27 -15.64
CA ALA A 120 -11.00 0.88 -16.45
C ALA A 120 -10.72 2.16 -15.66
N PRO A 121 -10.40 3.27 -16.32
CA PRO A 121 -10.23 4.54 -15.63
C PRO A 121 -11.46 4.85 -14.78
N PHE A 122 -11.27 5.05 -13.47
CA PHE A 122 -12.32 5.40 -12.48
C PHE A 122 -13.40 4.35 -12.22
N VAL A 123 -13.38 3.23 -12.93
CA VAL A 123 -14.36 2.15 -12.76
C VAL A 123 -13.62 0.86 -12.54
N ASN A 124 -13.83 0.23 -11.39
CA ASN A 124 -13.46 -1.16 -11.20
C ASN A 124 -14.49 -2.02 -11.94
N ALA A 125 -14.28 -2.17 -13.23
CA ALA A 125 -15.13 -3.00 -14.06
C ALA A 125 -14.90 -4.46 -13.68
N LEU A 126 -15.82 -5.00 -12.90
CA LEU A 126 -15.75 -6.37 -12.44
C LEU A 126 -16.65 -7.23 -13.34
N ARG A 127 -16.06 -8.26 -13.94
CA ARG A 127 -16.83 -9.32 -14.56
C ARG A 127 -17.18 -10.33 -13.48
N ASN A 128 -18.47 -10.51 -13.24
CA ASN A 128 -18.97 -11.48 -12.28
C ASN A 128 -18.77 -12.89 -12.83
N ASP A 129 -17.94 -13.68 -12.14
CA ASP A 129 -17.62 -15.02 -12.61
C ASP A 129 -18.42 -16.09 -11.86
N GLN A 130 -18.40 -16.06 -10.52
CA GLN A 130 -19.05 -17.12 -9.74
C GLN A 130 -19.42 -16.63 -8.35
N PHE A 131 -20.36 -17.32 -7.71
CA PHE A 131 -20.71 -17.06 -6.31
C PHE A 131 -19.49 -17.30 -5.42
N ILE A 132 -19.33 -16.44 -4.43
CA ILE A 132 -18.30 -16.53 -3.41
C ILE A 132 -18.84 -16.12 -2.04
N GLY A 133 -18.60 -16.97 -1.04
CA GLY A 133 -18.73 -16.64 0.36
C GLY A 133 -17.34 -16.59 0.99
N VAL A 134 -17.06 -15.58 1.81
CA VAL A 134 -15.76 -15.44 2.49
C VAL A 134 -15.99 -15.22 3.96
N VAL A 135 -15.25 -15.95 4.79
CA VAL A 135 -15.14 -15.70 6.22
C VAL A 135 -13.68 -15.57 6.57
N GLN A 136 -13.32 -14.43 7.16
CA GLN A 136 -11.98 -14.20 7.68
C GLN A 136 -12.09 -13.82 9.14
N GLY A 137 -11.31 -14.47 9.98
CA GLY A 137 -11.26 -14.21 11.40
C GLY A 137 -9.84 -14.09 11.90
N GLU A 138 -9.63 -13.14 12.80
CA GLU A 138 -8.41 -13.06 13.61
C GLU A 138 -8.83 -12.98 15.06
N ARG A 139 -8.19 -13.76 15.93
CA ARG A 139 -8.46 -13.76 17.36
C ARG A 139 -7.17 -13.85 18.15
N SER A 140 -6.89 -12.83 18.93
CA SER A 140 -5.82 -12.86 19.92
C SER A 140 -6.27 -13.67 21.13
N VAL A 141 -5.74 -14.87 21.27
CA VAL A 141 -5.99 -15.77 22.42
C VAL A 141 -5.25 -15.26 23.64
N THR A 142 -4.00 -14.87 23.44
CA THR A 142 -3.18 -14.17 24.42
C THR A 142 -2.56 -12.93 23.75
N PRO A 143 -1.92 -12.01 24.46
CA PRO A 143 -1.17 -10.93 23.83
C PRO A 143 -0.08 -11.42 22.85
N ALA A 144 0.44 -12.63 23.09
CA ALA A 144 1.49 -13.22 22.27
C ALA A 144 0.97 -14.12 21.14
N VAL A 145 -0.27 -14.62 21.22
CA VAL A 145 -0.79 -15.64 20.30
C VAL A 145 -2.04 -15.16 19.60
N THR A 146 -2.00 -15.13 18.29
CA THR A 146 -3.14 -14.80 17.41
C THR A 146 -3.45 -15.98 16.51
N LEU A 147 -4.71 -16.38 16.47
CA LEU A 147 -5.25 -17.34 15.51
C LEU A 147 -5.87 -16.59 14.34
N THR A 148 -5.67 -17.10 13.13
CA THR A 148 -6.29 -16.60 11.92
C THR A 148 -7.04 -17.71 11.22
N THR A 149 -8.24 -17.42 10.75
CA THR A 149 -9.08 -18.34 10.00
C THR A 149 -9.46 -17.70 8.68
N HIS A 150 -9.34 -18.45 7.61
CA HIS A 150 -9.83 -18.07 6.30
C HIS A 150 -10.65 -19.21 5.72
N ALA A 151 -11.89 -18.96 5.43
CA ALA A 151 -12.75 -19.87 4.70
C ALA A 151 -13.33 -19.16 3.49
N LEU A 152 -13.31 -19.85 2.37
CA LEU A 152 -13.86 -19.40 1.11
C LEU A 152 -14.73 -20.51 0.53
N ILE A 153 -15.97 -20.16 0.23
CA ILE A 153 -16.97 -21.04 -0.37
C ILE A 153 -17.22 -20.53 -1.78
N SER A 154 -16.87 -21.34 -2.77
CA SER A 154 -17.02 -21.03 -4.18
C SER A 154 -17.10 -22.36 -4.94
N SER A 155 -16.92 -22.35 -6.26
CA SER A 155 -16.73 -23.59 -7.05
C SER A 155 -15.55 -24.42 -6.52
N ARG A 156 -14.58 -23.79 -5.87
CA ARG A 156 -13.51 -24.43 -5.11
C ARG A 156 -13.54 -23.92 -3.68
N GLN A 157 -13.60 -24.83 -2.75
CA GLN A 157 -13.59 -24.49 -1.33
C GLN A 157 -12.15 -24.36 -0.84
N THR A 158 -11.92 -23.36 0.02
CA THR A 158 -10.62 -23.16 0.67
C THR A 158 -10.86 -22.93 2.15
N VAL A 159 -10.16 -23.68 2.97
CA VAL A 159 -10.17 -23.48 4.44
C VAL A 159 -8.73 -23.52 4.92
N LEU A 160 -8.27 -22.41 5.49
CA LEU A 160 -6.94 -22.26 6.03
C LEU A 160 -7.01 -21.76 7.47
N GLN A 161 -6.19 -22.34 8.32
CA GLN A 161 -6.04 -21.96 9.72
C GLN A 161 -4.59 -21.58 9.98
N GLY A 162 -4.37 -20.40 10.57
CA GLY A 162 -3.04 -19.92 10.91
C GLY A 162 -2.91 -19.64 12.40
N ILE A 163 -1.70 -19.73 12.89
CA ILE A 163 -1.29 -19.32 14.22
C ILE A 163 -0.09 -18.41 14.11
N ARG A 164 -0.09 -17.31 14.85
CA ARG A 164 1.04 -16.41 14.99
C ARG A 164 1.39 -16.28 16.46
N TRP A 165 2.66 -16.42 16.75
CA TRP A 165 3.23 -16.17 18.04
C TRP A 165 4.23 -15.03 17.97
N ILE A 166 4.10 -14.04 18.85
CA ILE A 166 4.99 -12.90 18.98
C ILE A 166 5.61 -12.94 20.37
N SER A 167 6.92 -13.10 20.40
CA SER A 167 7.68 -13.03 21.65
C SER A 167 7.95 -11.58 22.06
N PRO A 168 8.03 -11.28 23.35
CA PRO A 168 8.49 -9.98 23.84
C PRO A 168 9.87 -9.56 23.30
N ASN A 169 10.70 -10.51 22.92
CA ASN A 169 12.07 -10.30 22.42
C ASN A 169 12.15 -10.03 20.92
N ALA A 170 11.09 -9.50 20.31
CA ALA A 170 11.01 -9.18 18.88
C ALA A 170 11.20 -10.40 17.94
N PHE A 171 10.89 -11.59 18.43
CA PHE A 171 10.79 -12.79 17.64
C PHE A 171 9.31 -13.06 17.30
N GLU A 172 9.04 -13.37 16.05
CA GLU A 172 7.73 -13.74 15.54
C GLU A 172 7.84 -15.09 14.84
N ALA A 173 6.90 -15.97 15.11
CA ALA A 173 6.76 -17.23 14.38
C ALA A 173 5.29 -17.41 13.94
N GLY A 174 5.11 -18.02 12.80
CA GLY A 174 3.79 -18.30 12.25
C GLY A 174 3.74 -19.64 11.55
N ALA A 175 2.59 -20.27 11.61
CA ALA A 175 2.28 -21.45 10.82
C ALA A 175 0.86 -21.30 10.26
N THR A 176 0.65 -21.79 9.05
CA THR A 176 -0.67 -21.85 8.42
C THR A 176 -0.80 -23.18 7.70
N GLY A 177 -1.92 -23.84 7.89
CA GLY A 177 -2.23 -25.11 7.24
C GLY A 177 -3.68 -25.16 6.79
N GLY A 178 -3.97 -26.04 5.86
CA GLY A 178 -5.33 -26.27 5.38
C GLY A 178 -5.40 -26.87 4.01
N VAL A 179 -6.54 -26.65 3.36
CA VAL A 179 -6.84 -27.19 2.02
C VAL A 179 -7.50 -26.11 1.16
N GLY A 180 -7.23 -26.18 -0.16
CA GLY A 180 -7.88 -25.32 -1.14
C GLY A 180 -8.02 -26.02 -2.48
N GLY A 181 -9.26 -26.18 -2.97
CA GLY A 181 -9.55 -26.90 -4.19
C GLY A 181 -9.09 -28.36 -4.15
N ASN A 182 -9.27 -29.03 -3.02
CA ASN A 182 -8.81 -30.39 -2.70
C ASN A 182 -7.27 -30.57 -2.72
N GLN A 183 -6.53 -29.47 -2.60
CA GLN A 183 -5.06 -29.49 -2.53
C GLN A 183 -4.59 -29.04 -1.16
N PRO A 184 -3.58 -29.69 -0.57
CA PRO A 184 -3.04 -29.31 0.72
C PRO A 184 -2.27 -27.99 0.63
N TYR A 185 -2.22 -27.30 1.76
CA TYR A 185 -1.41 -26.11 1.97
C TYR A 185 -0.76 -26.17 3.34
N GLY A 186 0.51 -25.89 3.39
CA GLY A 186 1.27 -25.75 4.61
C GLY A 186 2.30 -24.64 4.48
N SER A 187 2.42 -23.79 5.48
CA SER A 187 3.46 -22.77 5.51
C SER A 187 3.94 -22.51 6.93
N VAL A 188 5.20 -22.16 7.06
CA VAL A 188 5.82 -21.72 8.29
C VAL A 188 6.63 -20.47 8.04
N SER A 189 6.71 -19.60 9.03
CA SER A 189 7.53 -18.41 8.98
C SER A 189 8.16 -18.10 10.31
N ALA A 190 9.31 -17.46 10.28
CA ALA A 190 9.97 -16.91 11.44
C ALA A 190 10.56 -15.56 11.09
N ALA A 191 10.44 -14.61 11.98
CA ALA A 191 11.06 -13.31 11.87
C ALA A 191 11.65 -12.88 13.21
N MET A 192 12.84 -12.32 13.18
CA MET A 192 13.49 -11.71 14.33
C MET A 192 13.90 -10.31 13.94
N LYS A 193 13.38 -9.31 14.63
CA LYS A 193 13.69 -7.92 14.37
C LYS A 193 14.31 -7.29 15.60
N GLN A 194 15.61 -7.32 15.66
CA GLN A 194 16.40 -6.64 16.67
C GLN A 194 17.02 -5.37 16.12
N GLN A 195 17.56 -4.52 17.00
CA GLN A 195 18.15 -3.25 16.58
C GLN A 195 19.24 -3.42 15.52
N LYS A 196 20.08 -4.46 15.68
CA LYS A 196 21.22 -4.72 14.79
C LYS A 196 20.98 -5.85 13.80
N LEU A 197 19.97 -6.68 13.98
CA LEU A 197 19.76 -7.88 13.19
C LEU A 197 18.28 -8.03 12.85
N ASP A 198 17.97 -8.15 11.55
CA ASP A 198 16.65 -8.48 11.02
C ASP A 198 16.78 -9.78 10.22
N VAL A 199 16.12 -10.83 10.67
CA VAL A 199 16.11 -12.14 10.01
C VAL A 199 14.66 -12.47 9.69
N ARG A 200 14.40 -12.85 8.46
CA ARG A 200 13.07 -13.29 8.01
C ARG A 200 13.23 -14.56 7.20
N ALA A 201 12.48 -15.57 7.57
CA ALA A 201 12.43 -16.83 6.85
C ALA A 201 10.98 -17.25 6.66
N SER A 202 10.68 -17.82 5.51
CA SER A 202 9.39 -18.48 5.28
C SER A 202 9.56 -19.65 4.33
N TYR A 203 8.76 -20.66 4.57
CA TYR A 203 8.62 -21.81 3.70
C TYR A 203 7.13 -22.06 3.44
N VAL A 204 6.77 -22.26 2.20
CA VAL A 204 5.40 -22.55 1.77
C VAL A 204 5.46 -23.78 0.88
N SER A 205 4.66 -24.77 1.21
CA SER A 205 4.44 -25.97 0.40
C SER A 205 2.96 -26.13 0.12
N MET A 206 2.63 -26.44 -1.12
CA MET A 206 1.24 -26.62 -1.52
C MET A 206 1.11 -27.57 -2.70
N GLY A 207 -0.09 -28.12 -2.88
CA GLY A 207 -0.40 -28.93 -4.05
C GLY A 207 -0.40 -28.08 -5.33
N ASP A 208 -0.07 -28.69 -6.44
CA ASP A 208 0.12 -28.03 -7.76
C ASP A 208 -1.08 -27.18 -8.22
N ARG A 209 -2.28 -27.57 -7.82
CA ARG A 209 -3.52 -26.86 -8.17
C ARG A 209 -4.13 -26.07 -7.02
N PHE A 210 -3.38 -25.87 -5.95
CA PHE A 210 -3.83 -25.05 -4.84
C PHE A 210 -4.08 -23.61 -5.30
N ARG A 211 -5.14 -22.99 -4.77
CA ARG A 211 -5.44 -21.57 -4.96
C ARG A 211 -5.96 -21.02 -3.63
N ARG A 212 -5.26 -20.11 -3.04
CA ARG A 212 -5.63 -19.45 -1.76
C ARG A 212 -6.99 -18.77 -1.86
N THR A 213 -7.26 -18.14 -2.97
CA THR A 213 -8.48 -17.37 -3.19
C THR A 213 -9.62 -18.20 -3.77
N GLY A 214 -9.37 -19.45 -4.16
CA GLY A 214 -10.34 -20.30 -4.82
C GLY A 214 -10.73 -19.84 -6.24
N VAL A 215 -10.28 -18.67 -6.65
CA VAL A 215 -10.58 -18.07 -7.96
C VAL A 215 -9.34 -18.16 -8.83
N PRO A 216 -9.45 -18.72 -10.04
CA PRO A 216 -8.32 -18.78 -10.98
C PRO A 216 -8.04 -17.37 -11.52
N THR A 217 -7.02 -16.72 -11.00
CA THR A 217 -6.51 -15.47 -11.58
C THR A 217 -5.04 -15.63 -11.93
N PRO A 218 -4.56 -15.03 -13.02
CA PRO A 218 -3.17 -15.13 -13.45
C PRO A 218 -2.16 -14.67 -12.38
N ALA A 219 -2.55 -13.71 -11.57
CA ALA A 219 -1.68 -13.13 -10.54
C ALA A 219 -1.65 -13.93 -9.23
N GLN A 220 -2.45 -14.97 -9.10
CA GLN A 220 -2.67 -15.71 -7.85
C GLN A 220 -2.22 -17.17 -7.89
N SER A 221 -1.41 -17.56 -8.86
CA SER A 221 -0.71 -18.84 -8.79
C SER A 221 0.29 -18.77 -7.65
N GLU A 222 -0.13 -19.21 -6.49
CA GLU A 222 0.82 -19.45 -5.40
C GLU A 222 1.62 -20.70 -5.70
N THR A 223 2.79 -20.77 -5.14
CA THR A 223 3.79 -21.75 -5.49
C THR A 223 4.54 -22.15 -4.26
N ASP A 224 5.17 -23.29 -4.32
CA ASP A 224 6.21 -23.63 -3.36
C ASP A 224 7.19 -22.47 -3.29
N ARG A 225 7.44 -22.00 -2.10
CA ARG A 225 8.28 -20.82 -1.90
C ARG A 225 9.15 -20.97 -0.68
N GLU A 226 10.42 -20.70 -0.88
CA GLU A 226 11.41 -20.54 0.18
C GLU A 226 11.91 -19.10 0.15
N ASN A 227 11.91 -18.44 1.28
CA ASN A 227 12.47 -17.11 1.41
C ASN A 227 13.32 -17.05 2.67
N LEU A 228 14.52 -16.53 2.52
CA LEU A 228 15.41 -16.19 3.62
C LEU A 228 15.98 -14.79 3.35
N LEU A 229 15.88 -13.92 4.32
CA LEU A 229 16.50 -12.60 4.27
C LEU A 229 17.13 -12.31 5.62
N VAL A 230 18.41 -11.98 5.60
CA VAL A 230 19.17 -11.55 6.76
C VAL A 230 19.71 -10.17 6.50
N THR A 231 19.48 -9.24 7.40
CA THR A 231 20.05 -7.89 7.35
C THR A 231 20.72 -7.57 8.68
N TRP A 232 21.97 -7.25 8.63
CA TRP A 232 22.78 -6.88 9.78
C TRP A 232 23.14 -5.39 9.73
N ARG A 233 22.92 -4.68 10.82
CA ARG A 233 23.17 -3.25 10.99
C ARG A 233 24.08 -3.03 12.20
N PRO A 234 25.40 -3.25 12.07
CA PRO A 234 26.31 -3.16 13.20
C PRO A 234 26.38 -1.77 13.82
N VAL A 235 26.30 -0.74 12.97
CA VAL A 235 26.34 0.68 13.35
C VAL A 235 25.28 1.46 12.56
N GLU A 236 24.94 2.64 13.04
CA GLU A 236 24.03 3.54 12.33
C GLU A 236 24.62 3.93 10.96
N GLY A 237 23.77 3.93 9.94
CA GLY A 237 24.18 4.25 8.58
C GLY A 237 24.90 3.14 7.83
N PHE A 238 25.10 1.95 8.41
CA PHE A 238 25.68 0.81 7.72
C PHE A 238 24.79 -0.43 7.82
N SER A 239 24.56 -1.09 6.68
CA SER A 239 23.83 -2.36 6.64
C SER A 239 24.45 -3.33 5.64
N LEU A 240 24.43 -4.60 5.99
CA LEU A 240 24.74 -5.73 5.10
C LEU A 240 23.54 -6.67 5.10
N GLY A 241 23.24 -7.23 3.95
CA GLY A 241 22.16 -8.19 3.84
C GLY A 241 22.49 -9.31 2.86
N ALA A 242 21.92 -10.45 3.13
CA ALA A 242 21.92 -11.60 2.23
C ALA A 242 20.52 -12.19 2.18
N GLY A 243 20.12 -12.65 1.01
CA GLY A 243 18.82 -13.25 0.83
C GLY A 243 18.83 -14.35 -0.21
N ARG A 244 17.95 -15.30 0.00
CA ARG A 244 17.61 -16.33 -0.96
C ARG A 244 16.11 -16.40 -1.10
N GLN A 245 15.63 -16.39 -2.33
CA GLN A 245 14.24 -16.64 -2.68
C GLN A 245 14.21 -17.77 -3.71
N HIS A 246 13.39 -18.75 -3.47
CA HIS A 246 13.09 -19.78 -4.43
C HIS A 246 11.59 -19.90 -4.58
N PHE A 247 11.10 -19.99 -5.79
CA PHE A 247 9.69 -20.26 -6.04
C PHE A 247 9.50 -21.17 -7.25
N ARG A 248 8.44 -21.95 -7.18
CA ARG A 248 7.92 -22.75 -8.26
C ARG A 248 6.46 -22.35 -8.48
N GLN A 249 6.08 -22.02 -9.68
CA GLN A 249 4.72 -21.64 -10.03
C GLN A 249 4.27 -22.33 -11.32
N ASP A 250 3.00 -22.71 -11.37
CA ASP A 250 2.42 -23.08 -12.64
C ASP A 250 2.43 -21.87 -13.57
N SER A 251 3.05 -22.01 -14.72
CA SER A 251 3.08 -20.94 -15.71
C SER A 251 1.66 -20.69 -16.23
N VAL A 252 1.06 -19.60 -15.81
CA VAL A 252 -0.28 -19.18 -16.25
C VAL A 252 -0.21 -18.32 -17.50
N LEU A 253 0.94 -17.68 -17.71
CA LEU A 253 1.19 -16.83 -18.88
C LEU A 253 2.39 -17.38 -19.67
N PRO A 254 2.31 -17.45 -21.00
CA PRO A 254 3.44 -17.82 -21.84
C PRO A 254 4.65 -16.91 -21.54
N GLY A 255 5.81 -17.51 -21.36
CA GLY A 255 7.06 -16.79 -21.10
C GLY A 255 7.32 -16.40 -19.64
N MET A 256 6.41 -16.69 -18.72
CA MET A 256 6.75 -16.62 -17.29
C MET A 256 7.53 -17.87 -16.86
N PRO A 257 8.60 -17.70 -16.05
CA PRO A 257 9.34 -18.83 -15.53
C PRO A 257 8.47 -19.64 -14.57
N ASP A 258 8.47 -20.95 -14.71
CA ASP A 258 7.83 -21.89 -13.79
C ASP A 258 8.63 -22.06 -12.50
N ARG A 259 9.93 -21.84 -12.56
CA ARG A 259 10.85 -21.89 -11.40
C ARG A 259 11.82 -20.74 -11.44
N ALA A 260 12.07 -20.13 -10.29
CA ALA A 260 13.13 -19.17 -10.15
C ALA A 260 13.81 -19.26 -8.78
N THR A 261 15.11 -19.10 -8.78
CA THR A 261 15.91 -18.91 -7.57
C THR A 261 16.63 -17.59 -7.69
N LEU A 262 16.51 -16.75 -6.68
CA LEU A 262 17.26 -15.52 -6.54
C LEU A 262 18.11 -15.59 -5.29
N ASN A 263 19.42 -15.54 -5.45
CA ASN A 263 20.36 -15.30 -4.36
C ASN A 263 20.85 -13.87 -4.46
N GLN A 264 20.90 -13.16 -3.34
CA GLN A 264 21.33 -11.79 -3.30
C GLN A 264 22.22 -11.51 -2.10
N VAL A 265 23.22 -10.68 -2.33
CA VAL A 265 24.02 -10.05 -1.27
C VAL A 265 24.01 -8.56 -1.54
N PHE A 266 23.72 -7.76 -0.54
CA PHE A 266 23.66 -6.32 -0.70
C PHE A 266 24.14 -5.62 0.56
N GLY A 267 24.58 -4.39 0.40
CA GLY A 267 24.96 -3.55 1.49
C GLY A 267 24.66 -2.09 1.22
N SER A 268 24.52 -1.33 2.28
CA SER A 268 24.43 0.11 2.22
C SER A 268 25.26 0.77 3.31
N ALA A 269 25.81 1.93 3.00
CA ALA A 269 26.58 2.72 3.94
C ALA A 269 26.26 4.21 3.74
N ARG A 270 26.26 4.96 4.84
CA ARG A 270 26.24 6.42 4.79
C ARG A 270 27.58 6.94 5.25
N PHE A 271 28.28 7.59 4.34
CA PHE A 271 29.63 8.10 4.59
C PHE A 271 29.76 9.54 4.09
N ILE A 272 30.14 10.46 4.96
CA ILE A 272 30.33 11.90 4.66
C ILE A 272 29.14 12.48 3.86
N GLY A 273 27.89 12.23 4.34
CA GLY A 273 26.68 12.72 3.67
C GLY A 273 26.33 12.03 2.35
N THR A 274 27.09 11.01 1.92
CA THR A 274 26.81 10.19 0.75
C THR A 274 26.16 8.88 1.19
N ASN A 275 25.04 8.53 0.57
CA ASN A 275 24.43 7.22 0.71
C ASN A 275 24.99 6.31 -0.39
N LEU A 276 25.59 5.21 0.02
CA LEU A 276 26.14 4.19 -0.87
C LEU A 276 25.32 2.93 -0.73
N ALA A 277 25.05 2.23 -1.83
CA ALA A 277 24.52 0.88 -1.79
C ALA A 277 25.11 0.05 -2.93
N ALA A 278 25.34 -1.22 -2.66
CA ALA A 278 25.84 -2.17 -3.64
C ALA A 278 25.20 -3.55 -3.41
N GLY A 279 25.10 -4.33 -4.46
CA GLY A 279 24.62 -5.70 -4.34
C GLY A 279 24.92 -6.52 -5.58
N VAL A 280 24.87 -7.83 -5.37
CA VAL A 280 25.02 -8.85 -6.39
C VAL A 280 23.79 -9.75 -6.32
N PHE A 281 23.28 -10.10 -7.48
CA PHE A 281 22.14 -11.00 -7.66
C PHE A 281 22.56 -12.16 -8.58
N ASP A 282 22.33 -13.39 -8.13
CA ASP A 282 22.38 -14.59 -8.95
C ASP A 282 20.93 -15.09 -9.12
N SER A 283 20.41 -14.93 -10.30
CA SER A 283 19.05 -15.33 -10.66
C SER A 283 19.12 -16.55 -11.59
N ARG A 284 18.44 -17.61 -11.20
CA ARG A 284 18.31 -18.84 -11.98
C ARG A 284 16.84 -19.07 -12.26
N THR A 285 16.51 -19.09 -13.53
CA THR A 285 15.18 -19.47 -14.03
C THR A 285 15.33 -20.71 -14.89
N THR A 286 14.23 -21.33 -15.32
CA THR A 286 14.25 -22.52 -16.17
C THR A 286 15.15 -22.30 -17.40
N GLY A 287 16.33 -22.96 -17.41
CA GLY A 287 17.28 -22.91 -18.50
C GLY A 287 18.19 -21.66 -18.59
N ILE A 288 18.02 -20.68 -17.73
CA ILE A 288 18.79 -19.42 -17.81
C ILE A 288 19.33 -19.03 -16.42
N GLN A 289 20.62 -18.76 -16.35
CA GLN A 289 21.25 -18.16 -15.18
C GLN A 289 21.71 -16.75 -15.51
N SER A 290 21.38 -15.80 -14.68
CA SER A 290 21.82 -14.41 -14.78
C SER A 290 22.51 -13.95 -13.51
N VAL A 291 23.71 -13.43 -13.67
CA VAL A 291 24.43 -12.76 -12.58
C VAL A 291 24.48 -11.28 -12.90
N SER A 292 24.05 -10.47 -11.96
CA SER A 292 24.10 -9.01 -12.09
C SER A 292 24.55 -8.35 -10.79
N SER A 293 25.10 -7.17 -10.90
CA SER A 293 25.47 -6.34 -9.76
C SER A 293 25.02 -4.91 -9.95
N TYR A 294 24.79 -4.23 -8.86
CA TYR A 294 24.55 -2.79 -8.88
C TYR A 294 25.43 -2.08 -7.85
N PHE A 295 25.70 -0.84 -8.16
CA PHE A 295 26.28 0.12 -7.23
C PHE A 295 25.50 1.43 -7.36
N THR A 296 25.16 2.04 -6.23
CA THR A 296 24.53 3.36 -6.20
C THR A 296 25.26 4.27 -5.23
N ALA A 297 25.41 5.53 -5.60
CA ALA A 297 25.88 6.58 -4.73
C ALA A 297 24.98 7.79 -4.89
N SER A 298 24.42 8.30 -3.80
CA SER A 298 23.60 9.48 -3.81
C SER A 298 24.07 10.50 -2.77
N ARG A 299 24.15 11.76 -3.17
CA ARG A 299 24.61 12.84 -2.31
C ARG A 299 23.95 14.17 -2.65
N GLY A 300 23.51 14.88 -1.63
CA GLY A 300 23.32 16.33 -1.72
C GLY A 300 24.68 17.02 -1.67
N VAL A 301 25.19 17.45 -2.82
CA VAL A 301 26.51 18.11 -2.94
C VAL A 301 26.43 19.50 -2.34
N THR A 302 25.33 20.19 -2.60
CA THR A 302 24.98 21.49 -2.02
C THR A 302 23.48 21.51 -1.72
N ARG A 303 22.99 22.59 -1.12
CA ARG A 303 21.54 22.80 -0.92
C ARG A 303 20.71 22.87 -2.21
N TRP A 304 21.39 23.09 -3.33
CA TRP A 304 20.77 23.26 -4.65
C TRP A 304 21.15 22.15 -5.64
N LEU A 305 22.02 21.18 -5.26
CA LEU A 305 22.45 20.11 -6.15
C LEU A 305 22.47 18.75 -5.43
N GLU A 306 21.69 17.80 -5.96
CA GLU A 306 21.75 16.38 -5.63
C GLU A 306 22.33 15.60 -6.81
N THR A 307 23.16 14.63 -6.50
CA THR A 307 23.79 13.75 -7.49
C THR A 307 23.54 12.31 -7.12
N ASP A 308 23.02 11.52 -8.06
CA ASP A 308 22.87 10.09 -7.96
C ASP A 308 23.68 9.42 -9.08
N VAL A 309 24.46 8.44 -8.70
CA VAL A 309 25.20 7.60 -9.64
C VAL A 309 24.72 6.16 -9.46
N TYR A 310 24.36 5.53 -10.57
CA TYR A 310 23.97 4.13 -10.62
C TYR A 310 24.87 3.43 -11.62
N LEU A 311 25.46 2.32 -11.21
CA LEU A 311 26.18 1.42 -12.08
C LEU A 311 25.52 0.05 -12.01
N LEU A 312 24.99 -0.38 -13.12
CA LEU A 312 24.34 -1.66 -13.26
C LEU A 312 25.16 -2.51 -14.21
N ARG A 313 25.51 -3.73 -13.80
CA ARG A 313 26.29 -4.64 -14.61
C ARG A 313 25.67 -6.02 -14.65
N VAL A 314 25.42 -6.51 -15.84
CA VAL A 314 25.06 -7.90 -16.10
C VAL A 314 26.31 -8.63 -16.54
N TRP A 315 26.65 -9.71 -15.83
CA TRP A 315 27.86 -10.50 -16.06
C TRP A 315 27.57 -11.73 -16.93
N SER A 316 26.35 -12.26 -16.84
CA SER A 316 25.92 -13.51 -17.45
C SER A 316 24.39 -13.44 -17.68
N PRO A 317 23.81 -14.12 -18.70
CA PRO A 317 24.53 -14.87 -19.75
C PRO A 317 25.05 -13.97 -20.88
N GLU A 318 25.91 -14.52 -21.69
CA GLU A 318 26.15 -13.97 -23.04
C GLU A 318 24.93 -14.31 -23.93
N PRO A 319 24.49 -13.40 -24.81
CA PRO A 319 25.04 -12.09 -25.16
C PRO A 319 24.58 -10.92 -24.29
N SER A 320 23.91 -11.17 -23.17
CA SER A 320 23.28 -10.11 -22.34
C SER A 320 24.28 -9.36 -21.45
N ARG A 321 25.58 -9.62 -21.57
CA ARG A 321 26.60 -8.88 -20.82
C ARG A 321 26.53 -7.40 -21.14
N SER A 322 26.28 -6.60 -20.13
CA SER A 322 26.17 -5.16 -20.30
C SER A 322 26.63 -4.41 -19.04
N THR A 323 27.10 -3.21 -19.25
CA THR A 323 27.35 -2.25 -18.16
C THR A 323 26.58 -0.99 -18.47
N THR A 324 25.71 -0.60 -17.56
CA THR A 324 24.85 0.56 -17.72
C THR A 324 25.14 1.57 -16.61
N PRO A 325 26.03 2.53 -16.81
CA PRO A 325 26.16 3.67 -15.93
C PRO A 325 25.00 4.65 -16.16
N ILE A 326 24.46 5.16 -15.05
CA ILE A 326 23.44 6.19 -15.02
C ILE A 326 23.90 7.26 -14.05
N ILE A 327 23.99 8.48 -14.53
CA ILE A 327 24.28 9.64 -13.71
C ILE A 327 23.05 10.52 -13.73
N ARG A 328 22.53 10.83 -12.56
CA ARG A 328 21.40 11.72 -12.38
C ARG A 328 21.85 12.93 -11.59
N LEU A 329 21.60 14.11 -12.14
CA LEU A 329 21.80 15.39 -11.47
C LEU A 329 20.46 16.04 -11.28
N ARG A 330 20.15 16.47 -10.07
CA ARG A 330 18.96 17.26 -9.76
C ARG A 330 19.39 18.59 -9.20
N GLU A 331 19.04 19.64 -9.92
CA GLU A 331 19.32 21.01 -9.54
C GLU A 331 18.04 21.68 -9.01
N PHE A 332 18.10 22.27 -7.84
CA PHE A 332 17.02 23.05 -7.25
C PHE A 332 17.27 24.54 -7.54
N ILE A 333 16.70 25.04 -8.62
CA ILE A 333 16.78 26.47 -8.97
C ILE A 333 16.04 27.29 -7.91
N SER A 334 14.94 26.74 -7.40
CA SER A 334 14.19 27.30 -6.31
C SER A 334 13.47 26.16 -5.54
N PRO A 335 12.84 26.43 -4.38
CA PRO A 335 12.01 25.45 -3.69
C PRO A 335 10.85 24.89 -4.54
N ARG A 336 10.53 25.56 -5.65
CA ARG A 336 9.43 25.20 -6.55
C ARG A 336 9.88 24.59 -7.87
N ILE A 337 11.13 24.81 -8.24
CA ILE A 337 11.66 24.41 -9.55
C ILE A 337 12.89 23.56 -9.35
N SER A 338 12.84 22.35 -9.86
CA SER A 338 14.01 21.48 -9.97
C SER A 338 14.21 21.05 -11.42
N LEU A 339 15.45 20.99 -11.85
CA LEU A 339 15.86 20.39 -13.11
C LEU A 339 16.41 19.00 -12.85
N LEU A 340 16.17 18.11 -13.78
CA LEU A 340 16.65 16.74 -13.76
C LEU A 340 17.45 16.51 -15.04
N GLN A 341 18.69 16.07 -14.89
CA GLN A 341 19.54 15.63 -15.98
C GLN A 341 19.90 14.18 -15.75
N VAL A 342 19.71 13.34 -16.75
CA VAL A 342 20.05 11.92 -16.67
C VAL A 342 20.92 11.56 -17.86
N LEU A 343 22.12 11.10 -17.56
CA LEU A 343 23.04 10.54 -18.54
C LEU A 343 23.08 9.03 -18.37
N THR A 344 22.78 8.30 -19.41
CA THR A 344 22.79 6.83 -19.41
C THR A 344 23.60 6.33 -20.59
N ARG A 345 24.43 5.31 -20.34
CA ARG A 345 25.10 4.56 -21.40
C ARG A 345 24.68 3.11 -21.33
N ALA A 346 24.04 2.63 -22.35
CA ALA A 346 23.60 1.24 -22.46
C ALA A 346 23.84 0.71 -23.86
N ASN A 347 24.32 -0.54 -23.96
CA ASN A 347 24.54 -1.22 -25.25
C ASN A 347 25.38 -0.38 -26.25
N GLY A 348 26.42 0.27 -25.75
CA GLY A 348 27.29 1.12 -26.57
C GLY A 348 26.70 2.49 -26.94
N ARG A 349 25.44 2.77 -26.60
CA ARG A 349 24.77 4.05 -26.88
C ARG A 349 24.71 4.91 -25.63
N THR A 350 25.02 6.17 -25.78
CA THR A 350 24.87 7.19 -24.73
C THR A 350 23.61 7.99 -25.00
N THR A 351 22.74 8.10 -24.03
CA THR A 351 21.55 8.92 -24.07
C THR A 351 21.61 9.98 -22.98
N ALA A 352 21.25 11.19 -23.31
CA ALA A 352 21.07 12.28 -22.36
C ALA A 352 19.58 12.63 -22.33
N SER A 353 19.02 12.66 -21.15
CA SER A 353 17.64 13.07 -20.91
C SER A 353 17.63 14.28 -20.00
N PHE A 354 16.77 15.23 -20.31
CA PHE A 354 16.56 16.42 -19.51
C PHE A 354 15.11 16.44 -19.06
N GLY A 355 14.92 16.79 -17.84
CA GLY A 355 13.60 16.89 -17.26
C GLY A 355 13.59 17.89 -16.12
N GLY A 356 12.45 17.98 -15.47
CA GLY A 356 12.33 18.85 -14.33
C GLY A 356 10.97 18.72 -13.68
N ALA A 357 10.84 19.37 -12.55
CA ALA A 357 9.59 19.51 -11.86
C ALA A 357 9.37 20.96 -11.45
N LEU A 358 8.16 21.44 -11.70
CA LEU A 358 7.63 22.70 -11.20
C LEU A 358 6.51 22.37 -10.22
N THR A 359 6.62 22.87 -8.99
CA THR A 359 5.57 22.75 -7.99
C THR A 359 5.21 24.13 -7.48
N SER A 360 4.00 24.57 -7.71
CA SER A 360 3.49 25.85 -7.23
C SER A 360 2.09 25.66 -6.68
N GLY A 361 1.95 25.62 -5.36
CA GLY A 361 0.68 25.33 -4.72
C GLY A 361 0.16 23.94 -5.11
N LEU A 362 -0.96 23.90 -5.85
CA LEU A 362 -1.57 22.65 -6.35
C LEU A 362 -1.09 22.26 -7.76
N THR A 363 -0.33 23.13 -8.41
CA THR A 363 0.22 22.86 -9.74
C THR A 363 1.49 22.04 -9.61
N THR A 364 1.55 20.94 -10.32
CA THR A 364 2.74 20.11 -10.44
C THR A 364 2.94 19.76 -11.90
N LEU A 365 4.13 20.02 -12.39
CA LEU A 365 4.61 19.53 -13.68
C LEU A 365 5.88 18.74 -13.40
N GLY A 366 5.93 17.50 -13.80
CA GLY A 366 7.08 16.64 -13.55
C GLY A 366 7.39 15.75 -14.72
N LEU A 367 8.67 15.61 -14.99
CA LEU A 367 9.24 14.62 -15.89
C LEU A 367 10.11 13.69 -15.05
N ASP A 368 9.84 12.40 -15.14
CA ASP A 368 10.59 11.37 -14.44
C ASP A 368 11.13 10.33 -15.41
N TYR A 369 12.38 9.95 -15.17
CA TYR A 369 13.05 8.89 -15.89
C TYR A 369 13.41 7.78 -14.89
N GLN A 370 12.89 6.61 -15.12
CA GLN A 370 13.07 5.46 -14.24
C GLN A 370 13.77 4.32 -14.95
N VAL A 371 14.68 3.68 -14.25
CA VAL A 371 15.29 2.41 -14.64
C VAL A 371 15.06 1.40 -13.54
N VAL A 372 14.39 0.32 -13.88
CA VAL A 372 14.08 -0.77 -12.94
C VAL A 372 14.90 -2.00 -13.33
N HIS A 373 15.69 -2.49 -12.37
CA HIS A 373 16.39 -3.77 -12.52
C HIS A 373 15.44 -4.93 -12.22
N THR A 374 15.29 -5.83 -13.19
CA THR A 374 14.47 -7.03 -13.06
C THR A 374 15.36 -8.27 -13.15
N PRO A 375 15.87 -8.78 -12.01
CA PRO A 375 16.84 -9.89 -12.00
C PRO A 375 16.28 -11.19 -12.57
N TYR A 376 14.94 -11.30 -12.66
CA TYR A 376 14.26 -12.47 -13.23
C TYR A 376 14.11 -12.42 -14.76
N ARG A 377 14.54 -11.35 -15.42
CA ARG A 377 14.49 -11.18 -16.87
C ARG A 377 15.90 -10.99 -17.42
N PRO A 378 16.68 -12.06 -17.58
CA PRO A 378 18.09 -11.94 -17.98
C PRO A 378 18.29 -11.34 -19.37
N THR A 379 17.33 -11.47 -20.28
CA THR A 379 17.36 -10.87 -21.62
C THR A 379 17.00 -9.39 -21.64
N GLN A 380 16.26 -8.92 -20.63
CA GLN A 380 15.89 -7.51 -20.40
C GLN A 380 15.98 -7.17 -18.92
N PRO A 381 17.20 -7.16 -18.35
CA PRO A 381 17.35 -6.95 -16.91
C PRO A 381 17.00 -5.53 -16.47
N PHE A 382 16.88 -4.59 -17.42
CA PHE A 382 16.56 -3.20 -17.15
C PHE A 382 15.40 -2.72 -18.01
N VAL A 383 14.41 -2.16 -17.33
CA VAL A 383 13.26 -1.51 -17.98
C VAL A 383 13.41 -0.01 -17.79
N GLN A 384 13.43 0.72 -18.89
CA GLN A 384 13.51 2.18 -18.91
C GLN A 384 12.13 2.76 -19.25
N THR A 385 11.72 3.75 -18.50
CA THR A 385 10.45 4.43 -18.70
C THR A 385 10.63 5.94 -18.55
N VAL A 386 9.90 6.70 -19.34
CA VAL A 386 9.82 8.17 -19.20
C VAL A 386 8.38 8.50 -18.86
N ALA A 387 8.19 9.16 -17.73
CA ALA A 387 6.87 9.57 -17.29
C ALA A 387 6.77 11.11 -17.26
N LEU A 388 5.78 11.65 -17.90
CA LEU A 388 5.39 13.05 -17.80
C LEU A 388 4.12 13.12 -16.96
N ASN A 389 4.15 13.92 -15.91
CA ASN A 389 3.00 14.15 -15.02
C ASN A 389 2.67 15.63 -14.99
N VAL A 390 1.43 15.96 -15.26
CA VAL A 390 0.89 17.32 -15.18
C VAL A 390 -0.29 17.32 -14.24
N ARG A 391 -0.28 18.21 -13.28
CA ARG A 391 -1.43 18.45 -12.39
C ARG A 391 -1.63 19.95 -12.27
N VAL A 392 -2.78 20.45 -12.68
CA VAL A 392 -3.08 21.88 -12.72
C VAL A 392 -4.47 22.11 -12.14
N PRO A 393 -4.63 23.04 -11.21
CA PRO A 393 -5.93 23.55 -10.81
C PRO A 393 -6.42 24.54 -11.88
N LEU A 394 -7.64 24.36 -12.33
CA LEU A 394 -8.31 25.26 -13.26
C LEU A 394 -9.68 25.64 -12.69
N GLY A 395 -9.74 26.77 -12.03
CA GLY A 395 -10.94 27.18 -11.28
C GLY A 395 -11.29 26.16 -10.22
N SER A 396 -12.48 25.59 -10.31
CA SER A 396 -12.99 24.56 -9.41
C SER A 396 -12.53 23.13 -9.77
N TYR A 397 -11.78 22.96 -10.83
CA TYR A 397 -11.33 21.66 -11.29
C TYR A 397 -9.86 21.40 -11.00
N ARG A 398 -9.53 20.14 -10.77
CA ARG A 398 -8.16 19.64 -10.81
C ARG A 398 -8.01 18.82 -12.08
N LEU A 399 -7.14 19.26 -12.95
CA LEU A 399 -6.76 18.52 -14.13
C LEU A 399 -5.48 17.76 -13.85
N SER A 400 -5.42 16.52 -14.27
CA SER A 400 -4.20 15.74 -14.26
C SER A 400 -4.05 15.01 -15.58
N ALA A 401 -2.83 14.99 -16.09
CA ALA A 401 -2.45 14.19 -17.23
C ALA A 401 -1.14 13.49 -16.92
N ALA A 402 -1.01 12.27 -17.37
CA ALA A 402 0.23 11.54 -17.31
C ALA A 402 0.47 10.85 -18.65
N SER A 403 1.72 10.84 -19.08
CA SER A 403 2.17 10.12 -20.24
C SER A 403 3.33 9.22 -19.84
N LEU A 404 3.32 7.99 -20.30
CA LEU A 404 4.36 7.01 -20.09
C LEU A 404 4.87 6.53 -21.43
N VAL A 405 6.14 6.73 -21.68
CA VAL A 405 6.83 6.18 -22.86
C VAL A 405 7.49 4.86 -22.43
N SER A 406 7.05 3.77 -23.01
CA SER A 406 7.60 2.43 -22.77
C SER A 406 8.90 2.22 -23.57
N PRO A 407 9.74 1.23 -23.20
CA PRO A 407 11.01 0.95 -23.88
C PRO A 407 10.86 0.59 -25.36
N ASP A 408 9.69 0.09 -25.76
CA ASP A 408 9.32 -0.24 -27.14
C ASP A 408 8.87 0.98 -27.96
N GLY A 409 8.95 2.19 -27.38
CA GLY A 409 8.54 3.44 -28.01
C GLY A 409 7.03 3.70 -27.96
N ARG A 410 6.23 2.82 -27.37
CA ARG A 410 4.80 3.07 -27.20
C ARG A 410 4.56 4.17 -26.19
N VAL A 411 3.70 5.09 -26.55
CA VAL A 411 3.28 6.18 -25.68
C VAL A 411 1.89 5.88 -25.15
N ASN A 412 1.82 5.74 -23.83
CA ASN A 412 0.56 5.62 -23.13
C ASN A 412 0.28 6.95 -22.43
N TYR A 413 -0.95 7.41 -22.48
CA TYR A 413 -1.37 8.63 -21.79
C TYR A 413 -2.68 8.40 -21.04
N THR A 414 -2.80 9.10 -19.94
CA THR A 414 -4.01 9.18 -19.13
C THR A 414 -4.32 10.63 -18.86
N GLY A 415 -5.60 10.95 -18.87
CA GLY A 415 -6.06 12.28 -18.51
C GLY A 415 -7.25 12.19 -17.58
N SER A 416 -7.32 13.05 -16.58
CA SER A 416 -8.46 13.12 -15.68
C SER A 416 -8.75 14.54 -15.22
N ALA A 417 -10.01 14.76 -14.91
CA ALA A 417 -10.49 15.96 -14.24
C ALA A 417 -11.28 15.57 -13.00
N SER A 418 -11.15 16.30 -11.92
CA SER A 418 -11.97 16.13 -10.72
C SER A 418 -12.38 17.46 -10.13
N THR A 419 -13.54 17.46 -9.49
CA THR A 419 -14.06 18.61 -8.72
C THR A 419 -14.68 18.13 -7.42
N PHE A 420 -14.70 18.98 -6.39
CA PHE A 420 -15.20 18.66 -5.07
C PHE A 420 -16.38 19.57 -4.69
N PHE A 421 -17.35 19.00 -3.99
CA PHE A 421 -18.49 19.70 -3.41
C PHE A 421 -18.56 19.36 -1.92
N TYR A 422 -19.08 20.29 -1.16
CA TYR A 422 -19.32 20.11 0.27
C TYR A 422 -20.78 20.43 0.58
N THR A 423 -21.40 19.61 1.42
CA THR A 423 -22.73 19.88 1.98
C THR A 423 -22.67 19.77 3.50
N GLY A 424 -23.49 20.54 4.20
CA GLY A 424 -23.60 20.50 5.67
C GLY A 424 -23.57 21.87 6.33
N ASP A 425 -23.63 21.92 7.65
CA ASP A 425 -23.77 23.16 8.45
C ASP A 425 -22.66 24.19 8.26
N ALA A 426 -21.50 23.78 7.81
CA ALA A 426 -20.41 24.71 7.48
C ALA A 426 -20.71 25.60 6.25
N LEU A 427 -21.76 25.30 5.50
CA LEU A 427 -22.17 25.99 4.27
C LEU A 427 -23.53 26.66 4.38
N SER A 428 -24.23 26.56 5.50
CA SER A 428 -25.56 27.15 5.73
C SER A 428 -25.52 28.63 6.12
N GLY A 429 -24.57 29.38 5.56
CA GLY A 429 -24.67 30.83 5.54
C GLY A 429 -25.62 31.30 4.44
N PRO A 430 -26.14 32.56 4.49
CA PRO A 430 -27.05 33.09 3.48
C PRO A 430 -26.45 32.93 2.08
N ALA A 431 -27.26 32.46 1.16
CA ALA A 431 -26.93 32.04 -0.20
C ALA A 431 -25.91 32.95 -0.93
N ARG A 432 -24.65 32.76 -0.63
CA ARG A 432 -23.56 33.15 -1.53
C ARG A 432 -23.32 31.98 -2.48
N PRO A 433 -22.98 32.23 -3.74
CA PRO A 433 -22.57 31.17 -4.64
C PRO A 433 -21.50 30.35 -3.93
N VAL A 434 -21.73 29.05 -3.81
CA VAL A 434 -20.84 28.12 -3.12
C VAL A 434 -19.48 28.26 -3.76
N GLU A 435 -18.57 28.91 -3.08
CA GLU A 435 -17.16 28.90 -3.45
C GLU A 435 -16.73 27.45 -3.26
N ILE A 436 -16.59 26.75 -4.35
CA ILE A 436 -16.12 25.35 -4.34
C ILE A 436 -14.68 25.40 -3.86
N LYS A 437 -14.47 25.19 -2.56
CA LYS A 437 -13.14 25.08 -1.99
C LYS A 437 -12.66 23.65 -2.13
N PHE A 438 -11.63 23.44 -2.94
CA PHE A 438 -10.95 22.16 -3.17
C PHE A 438 -10.19 21.62 -1.96
N GLU A 439 -10.50 22.08 -0.78
CA GLU A 439 -9.70 21.84 0.40
C GLU A 439 -10.24 20.60 1.14
N ARG A 440 -9.42 19.58 1.17
CA ARG A 440 -9.67 18.39 1.98
C ARG A 440 -9.25 18.69 3.40
N TYR A 441 -10.13 18.46 4.35
CA TYR A 441 -9.75 18.51 5.75
C TYR A 441 -9.03 17.22 6.11
N ILE A 442 -7.83 17.37 6.65
CA ILE A 442 -7.01 16.26 7.05
C ILE A 442 -6.55 16.38 8.49
N VAL A 443 -6.32 15.25 9.12
CA VAL A 443 -5.46 15.10 10.28
C VAL A 443 -4.27 14.29 9.82
N GLN A 444 -3.09 14.84 9.99
CA GLN A 444 -1.84 14.19 9.66
C GLN A 444 -0.86 14.32 10.81
N GLY A 445 0.10 13.42 10.89
CA GLY A 445 1.09 13.50 11.93
C GLY A 445 2.11 12.38 11.86
N THR A 446 2.86 12.28 12.95
CA THR A 446 3.91 11.27 13.11
C THR A 446 3.83 10.62 14.48
N VAL A 447 4.12 9.33 14.53
CA VAL A 447 4.38 8.60 15.75
C VAL A 447 5.86 8.28 15.83
N VAL A 448 6.49 8.71 16.90
CA VAL A 448 7.92 8.50 17.14
C VAL A 448 8.14 7.94 18.54
N ASP A 449 9.24 7.23 18.74
CA ASP A 449 9.67 6.86 20.09
C ASP A 449 10.41 8.01 20.79
N GLU A 450 10.80 7.82 22.06
CA GLU A 450 11.53 8.84 22.85
C GLU A 450 12.86 9.24 22.21
N ASP A 451 13.48 8.34 21.44
CA ASP A 451 14.71 8.61 20.68
C ASP A 451 14.44 9.33 19.36
N GLY A 452 13.19 9.67 19.05
CA GLY A 452 12.79 10.30 17.80
C GLY A 452 12.72 9.36 16.59
N ARG A 453 12.84 8.03 16.81
CA ARG A 453 12.74 7.04 15.73
C ARG A 453 11.28 6.83 15.36
N SER A 454 11.04 6.70 14.08
CA SER A 454 9.69 6.43 13.54
C SER A 454 9.13 5.10 14.02
N VAL A 455 7.85 5.08 14.38
CA VAL A 455 7.14 3.87 14.77
C VAL A 455 6.19 3.47 13.63
N GLU A 456 6.54 2.40 12.94
CA GLU A 456 5.73 1.80 11.87
C GLU A 456 4.59 0.97 12.45
N GLY A 457 3.42 1.04 11.81
CA GLY A 457 2.25 0.24 12.20
C GLY A 457 1.67 0.64 13.55
N ALA A 458 1.95 1.86 14.04
CA ALA A 458 1.25 2.41 15.18
C ALA A 458 -0.20 2.69 14.80
N ALA A 459 -1.12 2.17 15.60
CA ALA A 459 -2.54 2.28 15.39
C ALA A 459 -3.14 3.41 16.22
N MET A 460 -4.02 4.19 15.63
CA MET A 460 -4.79 5.21 16.31
C MET A 460 -6.21 5.30 15.76
N GLU A 461 -7.13 5.73 16.59
CA GLU A 461 -8.49 6.03 16.20
C GLU A 461 -8.63 7.55 16.05
N ILE A 462 -9.04 8.00 14.88
CA ILE A 462 -9.28 9.42 14.59
C ILE A 462 -10.74 9.58 14.16
N GLY A 463 -11.54 10.22 15.02
CA GLY A 463 -12.95 10.43 14.73
C GLY A 463 -13.76 9.15 14.52
N GLY A 464 -13.37 8.04 15.13
CA GLY A 464 -14.01 6.73 15.02
C GLY A 464 -13.46 5.84 13.90
N THR A 465 -12.39 6.24 13.24
CA THR A 465 -11.73 5.45 12.19
C THR A 465 -10.32 5.06 12.64
N ALA A 466 -9.99 3.77 12.54
CA ALA A 466 -8.64 3.29 12.81
C ALA A 466 -7.70 3.65 11.65
N VAL A 467 -6.56 4.24 11.98
CA VAL A 467 -5.53 4.68 11.05
C VAL A 467 -4.19 4.12 11.52
N PHE A 468 -3.34 3.72 10.57
CA PHE A 468 -2.02 3.15 10.87
C PHE A 468 -0.92 4.03 10.28
N THR A 469 0.24 4.02 10.95
CA THR A 469 1.42 4.73 10.45
C THR A 469 2.14 3.92 9.37
N ASP A 470 2.74 4.64 8.43
CA ASP A 470 3.65 4.09 7.41
C ASP A 470 5.04 3.76 8.01
N SER A 471 5.97 3.26 7.18
CA SER A 471 7.34 2.94 7.59
C SER A 471 8.16 4.14 8.10
N ARG A 472 7.68 5.36 7.85
CA ARG A 472 8.27 6.60 8.38
C ARG A 472 7.53 7.12 9.61
N GLY A 473 6.66 6.31 10.19
CA GLY A 473 5.84 6.67 11.33
C GLY A 473 4.78 7.73 11.02
N ARG A 474 4.47 8.01 9.76
CA ARG A 474 3.51 9.04 9.37
C ARG A 474 2.12 8.44 9.23
N PHE A 475 1.13 9.18 9.67
CA PHE A 475 -0.27 8.87 9.43
C PHE A 475 -0.99 10.03 8.75
N PHE A 476 -2.08 9.68 8.09
CA PHE A 476 -2.89 10.62 7.35
C PHE A 476 -4.34 10.13 7.35
N HIS A 477 -5.27 11.01 7.73
CA HIS A 477 -6.69 10.69 7.71
C HIS A 477 -7.49 11.88 7.15
N ARG A 478 -8.41 11.58 6.23
CA ARG A 478 -9.31 12.56 5.62
C ARG A 478 -10.61 12.59 6.37
N LEU A 479 -11.11 13.80 6.60
CA LEU A 479 -12.35 14.03 7.31
C LEU A 479 -13.24 15.00 6.53
N SER A 480 -14.55 14.84 6.70
CA SER A 480 -15.55 15.72 6.11
C SER A 480 -15.91 16.92 7.00
N ARG A 481 -15.25 17.07 8.14
CA ARG A 481 -15.56 18.10 9.16
C ARG A 481 -14.32 18.85 9.60
N THR A 482 -14.55 20.10 10.04
CA THR A 482 -13.51 21.01 10.57
C THR A 482 -13.44 21.03 12.09
N ARG A 483 -14.45 20.47 12.77
CA ARG A 483 -14.49 20.44 14.25
C ARG A 483 -13.45 19.48 14.80
N PRO A 484 -12.89 19.75 15.98
CA PRO A 484 -11.99 18.82 16.65
C PRO A 484 -12.59 17.41 16.73
N VAL A 485 -11.80 16.41 16.44
CA VAL A 485 -12.17 15.00 16.53
C VAL A 485 -11.35 14.32 17.61
N PRO A 486 -11.93 13.35 18.33
CA PRO A 486 -11.18 12.56 19.29
C PRO A 486 -10.06 11.78 18.59
N LEU A 487 -8.90 11.77 19.22
CA LEU A 487 -7.74 10.99 18.84
C LEU A 487 -7.38 10.06 20.00
N ARG A 488 -7.33 8.76 19.73
CA ARG A 488 -6.98 7.74 20.72
C ARG A 488 -5.90 6.85 20.16
N ILE A 489 -4.90 6.55 20.95
CA ILE A 489 -3.85 5.61 20.56
C ILE A 489 -4.29 4.20 20.94
N LEU A 490 -4.28 3.31 19.95
CA LEU A 490 -4.72 1.92 20.09
C LEU A 490 -3.49 1.02 20.25
N LEU A 491 -2.85 1.06 21.42
CA LEU A 491 -1.61 0.30 21.67
C LEU A 491 -1.75 -1.21 21.42
N GLY A 492 -2.95 -1.76 21.66
CA GLY A 492 -3.24 -3.18 21.41
C GLY A 492 -3.30 -3.55 19.93
N ASP A 493 -3.43 -2.56 19.04
CA ASP A 493 -3.54 -2.74 17.60
C ASP A 493 -2.25 -2.33 16.86
N PHE A 494 -1.19 -1.97 17.60
CA PHE A 494 0.13 -1.72 17.01
C PHE A 494 0.64 -2.98 16.32
N LEU A 495 1.47 -2.81 15.28
CA LEU A 495 2.11 -3.92 14.58
C LEU A 495 2.87 -4.85 15.55
N THR A 496 3.36 -4.29 16.65
CA THR A 496 4.00 -5.00 17.77
C THR A 496 3.26 -4.66 19.07
N PRO A 497 2.12 -5.31 19.38
CA PRO A 497 1.35 -5.05 20.60
C PRO A 497 2.18 -5.31 21.87
N GLY A 498 1.94 -4.51 22.90
CA GLY A 498 2.60 -4.67 24.20
C GLY A 498 4.05 -4.16 24.28
N GLN A 499 4.61 -3.63 23.19
CA GLN A 499 5.98 -3.09 23.17
C GLN A 499 6.06 -1.57 23.37
N PHE A 500 4.92 -0.90 23.49
CA PHE A 500 4.88 0.56 23.59
C PHE A 500 3.92 1.03 24.67
N ALA A 501 4.27 2.15 25.30
CA ALA A 501 3.40 2.95 26.15
C ALA A 501 3.33 4.38 25.63
N VAL A 502 2.20 5.05 25.76
CA VAL A 502 2.05 6.45 25.35
C VAL A 502 2.78 7.34 26.33
N VAL A 503 3.66 8.20 25.85
CA VAL A 503 4.33 9.24 26.62
C VAL A 503 3.59 10.57 26.45
N THR A 504 3.35 10.94 25.19
CA THR A 504 2.63 12.17 24.87
C THR A 504 1.77 11.95 23.64
N ALA A 505 0.48 12.20 23.76
CA ALA A 505 -0.45 12.23 22.64
C ALA A 505 -1.55 13.25 22.91
N PRO A 506 -1.96 14.03 21.92
CA PRO A 506 -3.15 14.86 22.05
C PRO A 506 -4.40 13.97 22.10
N THR A 507 -5.38 14.39 22.89
CA THR A 507 -6.68 13.68 22.99
C THR A 507 -7.62 14.03 21.84
N THR A 508 -7.37 15.15 21.19
CA THR A 508 -8.15 15.63 20.05
C THR A 508 -7.25 16.16 18.96
N ALA A 509 -7.71 16.08 17.72
CA ALA A 509 -7.05 16.69 16.58
C ALA A 509 -8.05 17.54 15.79
N THR A 510 -7.63 18.73 15.37
CA THR A 510 -8.47 19.63 14.56
C THR A 510 -8.14 19.40 13.09
N PRO A 511 -9.09 18.90 12.29
CA PRO A 511 -8.89 18.77 10.86
C PRO A 511 -8.67 20.14 10.22
N ARG A 512 -7.64 20.26 9.42
CA ARG A 512 -7.28 21.46 8.69
C ARG A 512 -7.13 21.14 7.21
N ILE A 513 -7.18 22.17 6.41
CA ILE A 513 -6.80 22.07 5.00
C ILE A 513 -5.36 21.55 4.93
N GLU A 514 -5.04 20.72 3.97
CA GLU A 514 -3.73 20.06 3.84
C GLU A 514 -2.55 21.06 3.95
N ARG A 515 -2.70 22.26 3.42
CA ARG A 515 -1.68 23.33 3.47
C ARG A 515 -1.52 23.97 4.87
N GLU A 516 -2.56 23.94 5.68
CA GLU A 516 -2.61 24.57 7.00
C GLU A 516 -2.56 23.53 8.13
N SER A 517 -2.49 22.25 7.77
CA SER A 517 -2.49 21.17 8.73
C SER A 517 -1.17 21.11 9.48
N THR A 518 -1.22 21.49 10.76
CA THR A 518 -0.08 21.27 11.65
C THR A 518 0.01 19.78 11.97
N PRO A 519 1.16 19.13 11.71
CA PRO A 519 1.33 17.72 12.02
C PRO A 519 1.15 17.42 13.50
N VAL A 520 0.31 16.47 13.82
CA VAL A 520 0.16 15.93 15.17
C VAL A 520 1.38 15.07 15.48
N ARG A 521 2.01 15.28 16.61
CA ARG A 521 3.12 14.46 17.08
C ARG A 521 2.66 13.60 18.25
N VAL A 522 2.84 12.29 18.11
CA VAL A 522 2.61 11.31 19.16
C VAL A 522 3.96 10.72 19.54
N VAL A 523 4.26 10.70 20.84
CA VAL A 523 5.49 10.11 21.36
C VAL A 523 5.11 8.87 22.18
N VAL A 524 5.75 7.76 21.87
CA VAL A 524 5.58 6.50 22.60
C VAL A 524 6.93 6.04 23.13
N ARG A 525 6.93 5.35 24.26
CA ARG A 525 8.12 4.73 24.84
C ARG A 525 8.09 3.23 24.63
N ARG A 526 9.22 2.65 24.25
CA ARG A 526 9.35 1.21 24.23
C ARG A 526 9.33 0.65 25.65
N VAL A 527 8.45 -0.29 25.89
CA VAL A 527 8.34 -0.96 27.19
C VAL A 527 9.29 -2.15 27.17
N PRO A 528 10.21 -2.28 28.14
CA PRO A 528 11.01 -3.50 28.27
C PRO A 528 10.11 -4.73 28.45
N PRO A 529 10.50 -5.89 27.90
CA PRO A 529 9.66 -7.09 27.86
C PRO A 529 9.22 -7.66 29.22
N ASN A 530 9.78 -7.19 30.32
CA ASN A 530 9.53 -7.74 31.67
C ASN A 530 8.68 -6.84 32.58
N ARG A 531 8.06 -5.77 32.08
CA ARG A 531 7.11 -5.00 32.90
C ARG A 531 5.69 -5.38 32.58
N PRO A 532 4.89 -5.83 33.58
CA PRO A 532 3.46 -6.01 33.37
C PRO A 532 2.84 -4.68 32.95
N GLU A 533 1.99 -4.74 31.93
CA GLU A 533 1.25 -3.59 31.41
C GLU A 533 0.49 -2.92 32.58
N PRO A 534 0.63 -1.62 32.79
CA PRO A 534 -0.22 -0.94 33.76
C PRO A 534 -1.67 -1.17 33.32
N ALA A 535 -2.49 -1.66 34.24
CA ALA A 535 -3.89 -1.94 33.98
C ALA A 535 -4.54 -0.73 33.30
N PRO A 536 -5.30 -0.92 32.20
CA PRO A 536 -5.97 0.18 31.53
C PRO A 536 -6.85 0.89 32.54
N ALA A 537 -6.66 2.20 32.68
CA ALA A 537 -7.52 3.04 33.51
C ALA A 537 -8.97 2.73 33.12
N SER A 538 -9.74 2.25 34.06
CA SER A 538 -11.15 1.94 33.85
C SER A 538 -11.84 3.14 33.22
N PRO A 539 -12.55 3.02 32.11
CA PRO A 539 -13.31 4.12 31.57
C PRO A 539 -14.38 4.47 32.60
N ASP A 540 -14.29 5.71 33.10
CA ASP A 540 -15.31 6.30 33.96
C ASP A 540 -16.66 6.18 33.23
N ARG A 541 -17.53 5.32 33.76
CA ARG A 541 -18.89 5.13 33.28
C ARG A 541 -19.76 6.23 33.87
N SER A 542 -19.65 7.41 33.33
CA SER A 542 -20.70 8.40 33.45
C SER A 542 -21.38 8.54 32.07
N LEU A 543 -22.38 7.72 31.87
CA LEU A 543 -23.44 7.99 30.89
C LEU A 543 -24.23 9.18 31.43
N PRO A 544 -24.41 10.26 30.69
CA PRO A 544 -25.50 11.18 30.96
C PRO A 544 -26.79 10.49 30.52
N ASN A 545 -27.71 10.35 31.47
CA ASN A 545 -29.13 10.19 31.16
C ASN A 545 -29.59 11.45 30.40
N ASP A 546 -30.19 11.20 29.29
CA ASP A 546 -31.40 11.74 28.62
C ASP A 546 -31.34 11.57 27.11
#